data_298b640320043430e35373abeebd4bec
#
_entry.id   298b640320043430e35373abeebd4bec
#
_cell.length_a   1.000
_cell.length_b   1.000
_cell.length_c   1.000
_cell.angle_alpha   90.00
_cell.angle_beta   90.00
_cell.angle_gamma   90.00
#
_symmetry.space_group_name_H-M   'P 1'
#
loop_
_entity.id
_entity.type
_entity.pdbx_description
1 polymer ?
#
loop_
_entity_poly.entity_id
_entity_poly.type
_entity_poly.pdbx_seq_one_letter_code
_entity_poly.pdbx_strand_id
1 'polypeptide(L)'
;MNRNANRTYQRQVMITMAAYTLILILVWPLARSATELPQKVLLALTPVLPLIYVIWLMGRRIWTSDELEQRTHLIGLGAATAVVSLYSLIGGFLAAAKVLSPSTSAALLLFVFPILMICYGGTRVWVARQYGGDAFCEDDEGMPLYLRLLLCAAVFAAIAVWALLQAKDDMA
;
A
#
# COMPACT_ATOMS: atom_id res chain seq x y z
N MET A 1 -4.38 7.90 -26.04
CA MET A 1 -4.65 7.95 -24.58
C MET A 1 -4.44 9.37 -24.07
N ASN A 2 -5.33 9.90 -23.22
CA ASN A 2 -5.31 11.32 -22.83
C ASN A 2 -4.22 11.54 -21.77
N ARG A 3 -3.06 12.12 -22.13
CA ARG A 3 -1.90 12.41 -21.24
C ARG A 3 -2.32 13.10 -19.94
N ASN A 4 -3.29 14.01 -20.01
CA ASN A 4 -3.79 14.73 -18.84
C ASN A 4 -4.52 13.82 -17.83
N ALA A 5 -5.22 12.79 -18.28
CA ALA A 5 -5.92 11.85 -17.40
C ALA A 5 -4.92 10.99 -16.57
N ASN A 6 -3.80 10.60 -17.18
CA ASN A 6 -2.77 9.83 -16.49
C ASN A 6 -2.06 10.66 -15.41
N ARG A 7 -1.70 11.91 -15.71
CA ARG A 7 -1.11 12.84 -14.73
C ARG A 7 -2.05 13.09 -13.55
N THR A 8 -3.33 13.28 -13.82
CA THR A 8 -4.32 13.51 -12.76
C THR A 8 -4.46 12.29 -11.86
N TYR A 9 -4.52 11.10 -12.44
CA TYR A 9 -4.58 9.84 -11.69
C TYR A 9 -3.37 9.65 -10.78
N GLN A 10 -2.16 9.78 -11.33
CA GLN A 10 -0.93 9.64 -10.55
C GLN A 10 -0.85 10.66 -9.41
N ARG A 11 -1.20 11.90 -9.66
CA ARG A 11 -1.25 12.96 -8.64
C ARG A 11 -2.26 12.62 -7.54
N GLN A 12 -3.44 12.14 -7.88
CA GLN A 12 -4.46 11.75 -6.90
C GLN A 12 -3.99 10.60 -6.02
N VAL A 13 -3.42 9.54 -6.62
CA VAL A 13 -2.87 8.40 -5.86
C VAL A 13 -1.79 8.88 -4.90
N MET A 14 -0.88 9.74 -5.34
CA MET A 14 0.21 10.24 -4.50
C MET A 14 -0.28 11.11 -3.34
N ILE A 15 -1.20 12.03 -3.60
CA ILE A 15 -1.79 12.87 -2.55
C ILE A 15 -2.51 11.98 -1.52
N THR A 16 -3.24 10.97 -1.98
CA THR A 16 -3.97 10.07 -1.09
C THR A 16 -3.03 9.18 -0.28
N MET A 17 -1.93 8.71 -0.86
CA MET A 17 -0.91 7.96 -0.13
C MET A 17 -0.17 8.82 0.90
N ALA A 18 0.14 10.07 0.58
CA ALA A 18 0.71 11.02 1.53
C ALA A 18 -0.28 11.30 2.68
N ALA A 19 -1.56 11.49 2.36
CA ALA A 19 -2.61 11.66 3.36
C ALA A 19 -2.76 10.42 4.25
N TYR A 20 -2.73 9.22 3.68
CA TYR A 20 -2.74 7.97 4.44
C TYR A 20 -1.60 7.90 5.44
N THR A 21 -0.36 8.18 5.00
CA THR A 21 0.81 8.15 5.87
C THR A 21 0.71 9.19 6.99
N LEU A 22 0.27 10.41 6.66
CA LEU A 22 0.06 11.48 7.64
C LEU A 22 -1.00 11.09 8.68
N ILE A 23 -2.13 10.58 8.23
CA ILE A 23 -3.22 10.11 9.12
C ILE A 23 -2.70 9.01 10.03
N LEU A 24 -1.94 8.04 9.50
CA LEU A 24 -1.42 6.93 10.28
C LEU A 24 -0.48 7.43 11.40
N ILE A 25 0.41 8.38 11.10
CA ILE A 25 1.33 8.96 12.08
C ILE A 25 0.58 9.76 13.15
N LEU A 26 -0.45 10.54 12.77
CA LEU A 26 -1.18 11.41 13.69
C LEU A 26 -2.21 10.66 14.53
N VAL A 27 -2.94 9.75 13.91
CA VAL A 27 -4.06 9.04 14.56
C VAL A 27 -3.57 7.96 15.53
N TRP A 28 -2.41 7.37 15.25
CA TRP A 28 -1.92 6.27 16.06
C TRP A 28 -1.69 6.62 17.55
N PRO A 29 -0.98 7.70 17.90
CA PRO A 29 -0.83 8.10 19.30
C PRO A 29 -2.18 8.46 19.94
N LEU A 30 -3.09 9.08 19.17
CA LEU A 30 -4.44 9.41 19.68
C LEU A 30 -5.27 8.14 19.94
N ALA A 31 -5.21 7.14 19.06
CA ALA A 31 -5.94 5.89 19.27
C ALA A 31 -5.45 5.11 20.49
N ARG A 32 -4.18 5.26 20.87
CA ARG A 32 -3.63 4.66 22.09
C ARG A 32 -4.07 5.39 23.36
N SER A 33 -4.17 6.70 23.33
CA SER A 33 -4.61 7.52 24.46
C SER A 33 -6.12 7.52 24.67
N ALA A 34 -6.90 7.05 23.69
CA ALA A 34 -8.36 6.98 23.80
C ALA A 34 -8.77 5.94 24.83
N THR A 35 -9.60 6.36 25.79
CA THR A 35 -10.15 5.52 26.87
C THR A 35 -11.47 4.86 26.48
N GLU A 36 -12.27 5.56 25.68
CA GLU A 36 -13.58 5.10 25.23
C GLU A 36 -13.43 4.11 24.04
N LEU A 37 -14.02 2.93 24.14
CA LEU A 37 -13.97 1.88 23.12
C LEU A 37 -14.48 2.35 21.75
N PRO A 38 -15.61 3.07 21.62
CA PRO A 38 -16.08 3.54 20.32
C PRO A 38 -15.13 4.56 19.67
N GLN A 39 -14.53 5.46 20.46
CA GLN A 39 -13.54 6.42 19.94
C GLN A 39 -12.29 5.72 19.44
N LYS A 40 -11.82 4.71 20.17
CA LYS A 40 -10.65 3.91 19.79
C LYS A 40 -10.85 3.19 18.45
N VAL A 41 -12.04 2.58 18.28
CA VAL A 41 -12.40 1.90 17.02
C VAL A 41 -12.50 2.90 15.87
N LEU A 42 -13.11 4.05 16.07
CA LEU A 42 -13.30 5.07 15.04
C LEU A 42 -11.95 5.66 14.60
N LEU A 43 -11.08 5.96 15.55
CA LEU A 43 -9.72 6.42 15.27
C LEU A 43 -8.92 5.34 14.53
N ALA A 44 -8.96 4.08 14.96
CA ALA A 44 -8.24 2.99 14.32
C ALA A 44 -8.70 2.74 12.87
N LEU A 45 -9.96 3.01 12.54
CA LEU A 45 -10.51 2.85 11.19
C LEU A 45 -10.27 4.07 10.27
N THR A 46 -9.91 5.22 10.82
CA THR A 46 -9.69 6.46 10.04
C THR A 46 -8.68 6.27 8.87
N PRO A 47 -7.54 5.57 9.02
CA PRO A 47 -6.60 5.36 7.93
C PRO A 47 -7.16 4.49 6.79
N VAL A 48 -8.24 3.74 7.02
CA VAL A 48 -8.87 2.89 6.00
C VAL A 48 -9.56 3.71 4.92
N LEU A 49 -10.07 4.91 5.25
CA LEU A 49 -10.78 5.77 4.31
C LEU A 49 -9.94 6.14 3.06
N PRO A 50 -8.71 6.67 3.19
CA PRO A 50 -7.88 6.94 2.02
C PRO A 50 -7.54 5.67 1.23
N LEU A 51 -7.42 4.50 1.87
CA LEU A 51 -7.19 3.24 1.16
C LEU A 51 -8.38 2.84 0.29
N ILE A 52 -9.61 2.97 0.80
CA ILE A 52 -10.83 2.73 0.02
C ILE A 52 -10.87 3.63 -1.21
N TYR A 53 -10.51 4.91 -1.05
CA TYR A 53 -10.45 5.85 -2.16
C TYR A 53 -9.42 5.44 -3.23
N VAL A 54 -8.22 4.97 -2.84
CA VAL A 54 -7.22 4.46 -3.78
C VAL A 54 -7.73 3.23 -4.52
N ILE A 55 -8.36 2.28 -3.82
CA ILE A 55 -8.94 1.08 -4.44
C ILE A 55 -10.01 1.46 -5.46
N TRP A 56 -10.89 2.39 -5.11
CA TRP A 56 -11.92 2.88 -6.03
C TRP A 56 -11.31 3.57 -7.26
N LEU A 57 -10.29 4.42 -7.06
CA LEU A 57 -9.59 5.13 -8.13
C LEU A 57 -8.91 4.15 -9.09
N MET A 58 -8.30 3.09 -8.54
CA MET A 58 -7.67 2.01 -9.29
C MET A 58 -8.68 1.21 -10.09
N GLY A 59 -9.81 0.83 -9.49
CA GLY A 59 -10.89 0.12 -10.16
C GLY A 59 -11.47 0.94 -11.32
N ARG A 60 -11.71 2.23 -11.10
CA ARG A 60 -12.17 3.15 -12.15
C ARG A 60 -11.16 3.23 -13.30
N ARG A 61 -9.87 3.28 -12.99
CA ARG A 61 -8.80 3.32 -14.00
C ARG A 61 -8.82 2.05 -14.86
N ILE A 62 -8.89 0.88 -14.23
CA ILE A 62 -8.91 -0.41 -14.94
C ILE A 62 -10.11 -0.47 -15.88
N TRP A 63 -11.29 -0.05 -15.45
CA TRP A 63 -12.51 -0.09 -16.27
C TRP A 63 -12.50 0.86 -17.48
N THR A 64 -11.74 1.95 -17.41
CA THR A 64 -11.63 2.93 -18.50
C THR A 64 -10.42 2.70 -19.40
N SER A 65 -9.62 1.67 -19.13
CA SER A 65 -8.42 1.30 -19.89
C SER A 65 -8.77 0.37 -21.06
N ASP A 66 -7.92 0.34 -22.08
CA ASP A 66 -8.03 -0.57 -23.22
C ASP A 66 -7.84 -2.02 -22.78
N GLU A 67 -8.34 -2.99 -23.59
CA GLU A 67 -8.28 -4.42 -23.26
C GLU A 67 -6.87 -4.92 -22.91
N LEU A 68 -5.85 -4.45 -23.63
CA LEU A 68 -4.46 -4.81 -23.36
C LEU A 68 -4.00 -4.28 -21.99
N GLU A 69 -4.32 -3.04 -21.69
CA GLU A 69 -3.99 -2.43 -20.40
C GLU A 69 -4.77 -3.11 -19.26
N GLN A 70 -6.06 -3.42 -19.46
CA GLN A 70 -6.85 -4.20 -18.48
C GLN A 70 -6.21 -5.56 -18.21
N ARG A 71 -5.76 -6.27 -19.24
CA ARG A 71 -5.11 -7.57 -19.09
C ARG A 71 -3.82 -7.47 -18.28
N THR A 72 -2.99 -6.46 -18.52
CA THR A 72 -1.76 -6.22 -17.75
C THR A 72 -2.06 -5.90 -16.29
N HIS A 73 -3.12 -5.13 -16.03
CA HIS A 73 -3.60 -4.83 -14.68
C HIS A 73 -4.08 -6.09 -13.94
N LEU A 74 -4.87 -6.95 -14.60
CA LEU A 74 -5.39 -8.19 -14.03
C LEU A 74 -4.26 -9.18 -13.68
N ILE A 75 -3.28 -9.34 -14.57
CA ILE A 75 -2.11 -10.19 -14.32
C ILE A 75 -1.32 -9.64 -13.10
N GLY A 76 -1.08 -8.32 -13.07
CA GLY A 76 -0.39 -7.68 -11.96
C GLY A 76 -1.12 -7.85 -10.63
N LEU A 77 -2.44 -7.68 -10.64
CA LEU A 77 -3.28 -7.83 -9.45
C LEU A 77 -3.32 -9.29 -8.99
N GLY A 78 -3.47 -10.24 -9.92
CA GLY A 78 -3.45 -11.68 -9.62
C GLY A 78 -2.16 -12.12 -8.96
N ALA A 79 -1.00 -11.73 -9.51
CA ALA A 79 0.30 -12.04 -8.93
C ALA A 79 0.48 -11.39 -7.55
N ALA A 80 0.12 -10.11 -7.40
CA ALA A 80 0.20 -9.41 -6.13
C ALA A 80 -0.69 -10.06 -5.06
N THR A 81 -1.92 -10.44 -5.43
CA THR A 81 -2.84 -11.13 -4.53
C THR A 81 -2.30 -12.48 -4.08
N ALA A 82 -1.68 -13.26 -4.98
CA ALA A 82 -1.08 -14.55 -4.64
C ALA A 82 0.06 -14.38 -3.61
N VAL A 83 0.96 -13.42 -3.83
CA VAL A 83 2.07 -13.12 -2.90
C VAL A 83 1.55 -12.65 -1.54
N VAL A 84 0.59 -11.74 -1.53
CA VAL A 84 0.01 -11.20 -0.29
C VAL A 84 -0.77 -12.27 0.47
N SER A 85 -1.50 -13.14 -0.22
CA SER A 85 -2.22 -14.25 0.41
C SER A 85 -1.24 -15.20 1.10
N LEU A 86 -0.14 -15.55 0.43
CA LEU A 86 0.90 -16.40 1.03
C LEU A 86 1.55 -15.73 2.25
N TYR A 87 1.90 -14.45 2.13
CA TYR A 87 2.45 -13.65 3.22
C TYR A 87 1.50 -13.61 4.43
N SER A 88 0.21 -13.36 4.19
CA SER A 88 -0.81 -13.30 5.25
C SER A 88 -1.04 -14.64 5.91
N LEU A 89 -1.03 -15.74 5.14
CA LEU A 89 -1.16 -17.10 5.67
C LEU A 89 0.02 -17.46 6.58
N ILE A 90 1.26 -17.21 6.13
CA ILE A 90 2.45 -17.46 6.93
C ILE A 90 2.41 -16.66 8.23
N GLY A 91 2.13 -15.34 8.14
CA GLY A 91 1.99 -14.48 9.30
C GLY A 91 0.88 -14.94 10.25
N GLY A 92 -0.26 -15.34 9.70
CA GLY A 92 -1.38 -15.85 10.47
C GLY A 92 -1.08 -17.16 11.23
N PHE A 93 -0.42 -18.12 10.57
CA PHE A 93 0.00 -19.37 11.23
C PHE A 93 1.03 -19.13 12.34
N LEU A 94 2.01 -18.24 12.12
CA LEU A 94 3.01 -17.90 13.14
C LEU A 94 2.36 -17.18 14.34
N ALA A 95 1.37 -16.32 14.08
CA ALA A 95 0.61 -15.66 15.13
C ALA A 95 -0.26 -16.66 15.91
N ALA A 96 -0.96 -17.58 15.22
CA ALA A 96 -1.78 -18.61 15.83
C ALA A 96 -0.94 -19.58 16.69
N ALA A 97 0.26 -19.91 16.24
CA ALA A 97 1.22 -20.72 16.97
C ALA A 97 1.87 -19.98 18.15
N LYS A 98 1.51 -18.70 18.39
CA LYS A 98 2.09 -17.83 19.44
C LYS A 98 3.61 -17.65 19.35
N VAL A 99 4.17 -17.82 18.14
CA VAL A 99 5.60 -17.56 17.86
C VAL A 99 5.86 -16.05 17.78
N LEU A 100 4.86 -15.29 17.33
CA LEU A 100 4.92 -13.83 17.21
C LEU A 100 4.20 -13.15 18.36
N SER A 101 4.74 -12.03 18.83
CA SER A 101 4.04 -11.16 19.76
C SER A 101 2.81 -10.51 19.08
N PRO A 102 1.78 -10.11 19.87
CA PRO A 102 0.61 -9.43 19.30
C PRO A 102 0.95 -8.14 18.52
N SER A 103 1.96 -7.39 18.97
CA SER A 103 2.46 -6.18 18.32
C SER A 103 3.10 -6.51 16.96
N THR A 104 3.91 -7.55 16.89
CA THR A 104 4.52 -8.01 15.64
C THR A 104 3.47 -8.52 14.65
N SER A 105 2.46 -9.24 15.12
CA SER A 105 1.36 -9.72 14.29
C SER A 105 0.55 -8.56 13.70
N ALA A 106 0.28 -7.53 14.48
CA ALA A 106 -0.37 -6.31 14.01
C ALA A 106 0.48 -5.58 12.96
N ALA A 107 1.79 -5.46 13.18
CA ALA A 107 2.70 -4.85 12.23
C ALA A 107 2.72 -5.61 10.88
N LEU A 108 2.76 -6.96 10.90
CA LEU A 108 2.69 -7.76 9.69
C LEU A 108 1.44 -7.47 8.86
N LEU A 109 0.27 -7.31 9.51
CA LEU A 109 -0.97 -6.98 8.80
C LEU A 109 -0.93 -5.58 8.17
N LEU A 110 -0.26 -4.61 8.79
CA LEU A 110 -0.09 -3.27 8.22
C LEU A 110 0.77 -3.27 6.95
N PHE A 111 1.71 -4.22 6.83
CA PHE A 111 2.56 -4.35 5.63
C PHE A 111 1.85 -5.00 4.44
N VAL A 112 0.68 -5.61 4.62
CA VAL A 112 -0.10 -6.27 3.55
C VAL A 112 -0.34 -5.34 2.37
N PHE A 113 -0.83 -4.13 2.60
CA PHE A 113 -1.14 -3.18 1.54
C PHE A 113 0.11 -2.64 0.81
N PRO A 114 1.18 -2.20 1.49
CA PRO A 114 2.44 -1.85 0.85
C PRO A 114 3.02 -2.97 -0.02
N ILE A 115 3.04 -4.20 0.48
CA ILE A 115 3.54 -5.36 -0.28
C ILE A 115 2.68 -5.60 -1.53
N LEU A 116 1.35 -5.51 -1.41
CA LEU A 116 0.45 -5.62 -2.55
C LEU A 116 0.77 -4.59 -3.62
N MET A 117 0.98 -3.33 -3.25
CA MET A 117 1.28 -2.24 -4.19
C MET A 117 2.63 -2.43 -4.88
N ILE A 118 3.65 -2.89 -4.16
CA ILE A 118 4.98 -3.16 -4.73
C ILE A 118 4.92 -4.33 -5.71
N CYS A 119 4.31 -5.46 -5.31
CA CYS A 119 4.17 -6.62 -6.17
C CYS A 119 3.33 -6.31 -7.41
N TYR A 120 2.24 -5.59 -7.26
CA TYR A 120 1.41 -5.13 -8.37
C TYR A 120 2.20 -4.24 -9.34
N GLY A 121 2.87 -3.22 -8.84
CA GLY A 121 3.68 -2.31 -9.66
C GLY A 121 4.82 -3.03 -10.37
N GLY A 122 5.56 -3.88 -9.66
CA GLY A 122 6.65 -4.67 -10.21
C GLY A 122 6.21 -5.64 -11.31
N THR A 123 5.13 -6.39 -11.06
CA THR A 123 4.58 -7.33 -12.06
C THR A 123 4.06 -6.59 -13.28
N ARG A 124 3.40 -5.46 -13.10
CA ARG A 124 2.90 -4.64 -14.21
C ARG A 124 4.04 -4.15 -15.10
N VAL A 125 5.13 -3.66 -14.51
CA VAL A 125 6.34 -3.24 -15.25
C VAL A 125 6.95 -4.43 -15.99
N TRP A 126 7.05 -5.58 -15.35
CA TRP A 126 7.60 -6.79 -15.97
C TRP A 126 6.76 -7.26 -17.17
N VAL A 127 5.44 -7.32 -17.01
CA VAL A 127 4.51 -7.72 -18.08
C VAL A 127 4.53 -6.71 -19.22
N ALA A 128 4.54 -5.40 -18.95
CA ALA A 128 4.61 -4.38 -19.98
C ALA A 128 5.87 -4.52 -20.85
N ARG A 129 7.02 -4.87 -20.26
CA ARG A 129 8.25 -5.15 -21.00
C ARG A 129 8.14 -6.37 -21.93
N GLN A 130 7.41 -7.42 -21.52
CA GLN A 130 7.21 -8.60 -22.36
C GLN A 130 6.36 -8.33 -23.61
N TYR A 131 5.43 -7.39 -23.52
CA TYR A 131 4.58 -6.99 -24.65
C TYR A 131 5.20 -5.89 -25.53
N GLY A 132 6.50 -5.59 -25.36
CA GLY A 132 7.22 -4.60 -26.17
C GLY A 132 6.82 -3.15 -25.87
N GLY A 133 6.07 -2.91 -24.81
CA GLY A 133 5.81 -1.58 -24.30
C GLY A 133 6.98 -1.09 -23.46
N ASP A 134 7.56 0.04 -23.81
CA ASP A 134 8.49 0.76 -22.94
C ASP A 134 7.70 1.31 -21.76
N ALA A 135 7.51 0.46 -20.74
CA ALA A 135 6.85 0.86 -19.50
C ALA A 135 7.53 2.05 -18.80
N PHE A 136 8.75 2.37 -19.20
CA PHE A 136 9.51 3.54 -18.76
C PHE A 136 9.34 4.77 -19.65
N CYS A 137 9.07 4.58 -20.96
CA CYS A 137 8.88 5.72 -21.87
C CYS A 137 7.48 6.35 -21.75
N GLU A 138 6.49 5.60 -21.31
CA GLU A 138 5.14 6.13 -21.07
C GLU A 138 5.07 6.98 -19.78
N ASP A 139 6.05 6.81 -18.89
CA ASP A 139 6.18 7.52 -17.62
C ASP A 139 7.09 8.76 -17.67
N ASP A 140 7.68 9.11 -18.84
CA ASP A 140 8.69 10.18 -18.95
C ASP A 140 8.16 11.59 -18.64
N GLU A 141 6.85 11.75 -18.48
CA GLU A 141 6.22 13.01 -18.06
C GLU A 141 5.57 12.96 -16.67
N GLY A 142 5.65 11.85 -15.96
CA GLY A 142 5.20 11.68 -14.59
C GLY A 142 6.33 11.90 -13.58
N MET A 143 6.02 11.72 -12.31
CA MET A 143 7.00 11.78 -11.25
C MET A 143 8.13 10.74 -11.50
N PRO A 144 9.41 11.14 -11.46
CA PRO A 144 10.51 10.25 -11.77
C PRO A 144 10.52 9.02 -10.86
N LEU A 145 10.91 7.88 -11.40
CA LEU A 145 10.89 6.57 -10.72
C LEU A 145 11.60 6.62 -9.35
N TYR A 146 12.71 7.37 -9.25
CA TYR A 146 13.45 7.53 -7.99
C TYR A 146 12.59 8.19 -6.90
N LEU A 147 11.73 9.14 -7.26
CA LEU A 147 10.86 9.81 -6.29
C LEU A 147 9.73 8.89 -5.79
N ARG A 148 9.22 8.02 -6.66
CA ARG A 148 8.24 6.97 -6.27
C ARG A 148 8.89 5.94 -5.35
N LEU A 149 10.10 5.49 -5.66
CA LEU A 149 10.88 4.58 -4.81
C LEU A 149 11.23 5.24 -3.47
N LEU A 150 11.58 6.53 -3.48
CA LEU A 150 11.89 7.29 -2.27
C LEU A 150 10.67 7.44 -1.36
N LEU A 151 9.49 7.69 -1.94
CA LEU A 151 8.23 7.74 -1.19
C LEU A 151 7.85 6.37 -0.61
N CYS A 152 7.96 5.31 -1.40
CA CYS A 152 7.76 3.95 -0.89
C CYS A 152 8.76 3.64 0.23
N ALA A 153 10.03 3.94 0.05
CA ALA A 153 11.06 3.75 1.08
C ALA A 153 10.80 4.58 2.34
N ALA A 154 10.33 5.82 2.20
CA ALA A 154 9.97 6.67 3.33
C ALA A 154 8.78 6.11 4.13
N VAL A 155 7.76 5.57 3.44
CA VAL A 155 6.62 4.89 4.09
C VAL A 155 7.11 3.65 4.83
N PHE A 156 7.95 2.82 4.20
CA PHE A 156 8.52 1.64 4.85
C PHE A 156 9.39 2.01 6.04
N ALA A 157 10.25 3.04 5.92
CA ALA A 157 11.09 3.53 7.00
C ALA A 157 10.23 4.05 8.17
N ALA A 158 9.17 4.81 7.89
CA ALA A 158 8.26 5.30 8.92
C ALA A 158 7.56 4.16 9.67
N ILE A 159 7.08 3.13 8.96
CA ILE A 159 6.45 1.97 9.56
C ILE A 159 7.49 1.14 10.36
N ALA A 160 8.71 0.97 9.85
CA ALA A 160 9.78 0.23 10.52
C ALA A 160 10.23 0.95 11.81
N VAL A 161 10.46 2.25 11.75
CA VAL A 161 10.78 3.07 12.93
C VAL A 161 9.66 3.00 13.96
N TRP A 162 8.43 3.08 13.50
CA TRP A 162 7.28 2.94 14.38
C TRP A 162 7.21 1.57 15.06
N ALA A 163 7.42 0.47 14.32
CA ALA A 163 7.45 -0.88 14.87
C ALA A 163 8.58 -1.08 15.89
N LEU A 164 9.76 -0.49 15.64
CA LEU A 164 10.89 -0.52 16.57
C LEU A 164 10.63 0.27 17.87
N LEU A 165 9.98 1.44 17.76
CA LEU A 165 9.59 2.21 18.94
C LEU A 165 8.60 1.43 19.82
N GLN A 166 7.66 0.70 19.19
CA GLN A 166 6.73 -0.15 19.93
C GLN A 166 7.40 -1.32 20.62
N ALA A 167 8.31 -2.00 19.91
CA ALA A 167 9.04 -3.13 20.51
C ALA A 167 9.88 -2.70 21.73
N LYS A 168 10.35 -1.45 21.76
CA LYS A 168 11.06 -0.88 22.89
C LYS A 168 10.16 -0.63 24.10
N ASP A 169 8.94 -0.14 23.87
CA ASP A 169 7.96 0.13 24.93
C ASP A 169 7.41 -1.16 25.56
N ASP A 170 7.35 -2.25 24.79
CA ASP A 170 6.91 -3.58 25.26
C ASP A 170 8.01 -4.31 26.09
N MET A 171 9.27 -3.83 26.05
CA MET A 171 10.40 -4.39 26.80
C MET A 171 10.75 -3.59 28.06
N ALA A 172 10.15 -2.44 28.30
CA ALA A 172 10.38 -1.58 29.46
C ALA A 172 9.28 -1.74 30.49
#